data_fdbbdeb988401e9fa6e05c7032a5349d
#
_entry.id   fdbbdeb988401e9fa6e05c7032a5349d
#
_cell.length_a   1.000
_cell.length_b   1.000
_cell.length_c   1.000
_cell.angle_alpha   90.00
_cell.angle_beta   90.00
_cell.angle_gamma   90.00
#
_symmetry.space_group_name_H-M   'P 1'
#
loop_
_entity.id
_entity.type
_entity.pdbx_description
1 polymer ?
#
loop_
_entity_poly.entity_id
_entity_poly.type
_entity_poly.pdbx_seq_one_letter_code
_entity_poly.pdbx_strand_id
1 'polypeptide(L)'
;MSMAQLKYKRVLLKISGEALAGDKHFGFDFDVVSKVCDVIKKCTDMGVQMGVVIGGGNFWRGVKNGEGYIERTRADHMGMLATVMNCLAVADVCEQKGIPVRVQTAIEMRAIAEPYIRSRAIRHLEKGRVVIFGAGTGNPYFSTDTAAVLRAAEINADVILLAKNVDGVYSADPVKDPTAVKYDAITYDDVLAQHLAVMDSTATSLSMDNHIPVLLFALKDPRNIIRALCLSLIHI
;
A
#
# COMPACT_ATOMS: atom_id res chain seq x y z
N MET A 1 -1.07 -30.01 8.54
CA MET A 1 -0.29 -28.94 7.91
C MET A 1 0.26 -28.06 9.04
N SER A 2 1.59 -27.99 9.20
CA SER A 2 2.20 -27.06 10.17
C SER A 2 1.74 -25.65 9.82
N MET A 3 1.13 -24.94 10.80
CA MET A 3 0.83 -23.52 10.62
C MET A 3 2.17 -22.80 10.38
N ALA A 4 2.33 -22.19 9.22
CA ALA A 4 3.50 -21.36 8.96
C ALA A 4 3.55 -20.29 10.05
N GLN A 5 4.67 -20.21 10.76
CA GLN A 5 4.84 -19.27 11.87
C GLN A 5 4.84 -17.85 11.30
N LEU A 6 3.84 -17.04 11.67
CA LEU A 6 3.79 -15.63 11.29
C LEU A 6 4.93 -14.87 11.97
N LYS A 7 5.70 -14.13 11.19
CA LYS A 7 6.74 -13.22 11.71
C LYS A 7 6.15 -11.90 12.18
N TYR A 8 5.10 -11.43 11.52
CA TYR A 8 4.53 -10.11 11.72
C TYR A 8 3.07 -10.22 12.17
N LYS A 9 2.72 -9.50 13.21
CA LYS A 9 1.38 -9.48 13.78
C LYS A 9 0.53 -8.34 13.20
N ARG A 10 1.12 -7.16 13.02
CA ARG A 10 0.45 -5.98 12.45
C ARG A 10 1.21 -5.49 11.24
N VAL A 11 0.55 -5.42 10.11
CA VAL A 11 1.17 -5.04 8.85
C VAL A 11 0.44 -3.89 8.19
N LEU A 12 1.18 -3.10 7.41
CA LEU A 12 0.59 -2.17 6.46
C LEU A 12 0.83 -2.68 5.04
N LEU A 13 -0.24 -3.01 4.34
CA LEU A 13 -0.20 -3.38 2.93
C LEU A 13 -0.39 -2.13 2.07
N LYS A 14 0.58 -1.81 1.22
CA LYS A 14 0.45 -0.75 0.21
C LYS A 14 0.25 -1.35 -1.17
N ILE A 15 -0.83 -0.97 -1.84
CA ILE A 15 -1.20 -1.43 -3.18
C ILE A 15 -1.16 -0.23 -4.14
N SER A 16 -0.57 -0.41 -5.33
CA SER A 16 -0.71 0.55 -6.43
C SER A 16 -2.15 0.55 -6.97
N GLY A 17 -2.74 1.72 -7.18
CA GLY A 17 -4.06 1.80 -7.81
C GLY A 17 -4.08 1.18 -9.20
N GLU A 18 -3.00 1.30 -9.96
CA GLU A 18 -2.86 0.68 -11.28
C GLU A 18 -2.98 -0.84 -11.25
N ALA A 19 -2.52 -1.46 -10.17
CA ALA A 19 -2.65 -2.91 -10.01
C ALA A 19 -4.13 -3.34 -9.90
N LEU A 20 -5.02 -2.48 -9.40
CA LEU A 20 -6.46 -2.76 -9.32
C LEU A 20 -7.18 -2.62 -10.68
N ALA A 21 -6.58 -1.92 -11.64
CA ALA A 21 -7.10 -1.81 -12.99
C ALA A 21 -6.77 -3.04 -13.85
N GLY A 22 -5.79 -3.85 -13.44
CA GLY A 22 -5.34 -4.98 -14.24
C GLY A 22 -4.93 -4.56 -15.65
N ASP A 23 -5.30 -5.35 -16.64
CA ASP A 23 -5.02 -5.06 -18.05
C ASP A 23 -5.88 -3.94 -18.66
N LYS A 24 -6.88 -3.43 -17.92
CA LYS A 24 -7.75 -2.32 -18.38
C LYS A 24 -7.05 -0.96 -18.32
N HIS A 25 -5.96 -0.84 -17.55
CA HIS A 25 -5.18 0.38 -17.34
C HIS A 25 -5.93 1.58 -16.75
N PHE A 26 -7.26 1.50 -16.59
CA PHE A 26 -8.13 2.52 -16.01
C PHE A 26 -9.29 1.89 -15.23
N GLY A 27 -9.71 2.52 -14.14
CA GLY A 27 -10.82 2.05 -13.31
C GLY A 27 -10.49 0.79 -12.53
N PHE A 28 -11.43 -0.15 -12.48
CA PHE A 28 -11.30 -1.42 -11.75
C PHE A 28 -11.35 -2.63 -12.67
N ASP A 29 -10.51 -3.60 -12.37
CA ASP A 29 -10.71 -4.99 -12.71
C ASP A 29 -11.18 -5.74 -11.45
N PHE A 30 -12.47 -6.02 -11.36
CA PHE A 30 -13.05 -6.64 -10.15
C PHE A 30 -12.57 -8.07 -9.92
N ASP A 31 -12.08 -8.78 -10.93
CA ASP A 31 -11.44 -10.08 -10.75
C ASP A 31 -10.10 -9.93 -10.00
N VAL A 32 -9.34 -8.88 -10.32
CA VAL A 32 -8.10 -8.55 -9.60
C VAL A 32 -8.43 -8.11 -8.17
N VAL A 33 -9.38 -7.20 -8.00
CA VAL A 33 -9.83 -6.74 -6.66
C VAL A 33 -10.28 -7.92 -5.81
N SER A 34 -11.10 -8.81 -6.39
CA SER A 34 -11.60 -10.01 -5.70
C SER A 34 -10.46 -10.93 -5.24
N LYS A 35 -9.46 -11.19 -6.09
CA LYS A 35 -8.28 -12.00 -5.74
C LYS A 35 -7.45 -11.38 -4.62
N VAL A 36 -7.28 -10.06 -4.63
CA VAL A 36 -6.59 -9.33 -3.56
C VAL A 36 -7.37 -9.46 -2.24
N CYS A 37 -8.69 -9.28 -2.26
CA CYS A 37 -9.53 -9.45 -1.06
C CYS A 37 -9.52 -10.90 -0.53
N ASP A 38 -9.46 -11.92 -1.40
CA ASP A 38 -9.31 -13.31 -0.97
C ASP A 38 -8.01 -13.56 -0.20
N VAL A 39 -6.94 -12.88 -0.60
CA VAL A 39 -5.65 -12.96 0.11
C VAL A 39 -5.71 -12.18 1.42
N ILE A 40 -6.31 -10.98 1.43
CA ILE A 40 -6.54 -10.22 2.66
C ILE A 40 -7.33 -11.08 3.66
N LYS A 41 -8.39 -11.76 3.21
CA LYS A 41 -9.16 -12.68 4.05
C LYS A 41 -8.29 -13.77 4.68
N LYS A 42 -7.48 -14.44 3.88
CA LYS A 42 -6.57 -15.49 4.40
C LYS A 42 -5.61 -14.94 5.45
N CYS A 43 -5.06 -13.75 5.25
CA CYS A 43 -4.17 -13.11 6.22
C CYS A 43 -4.90 -12.78 7.53
N THR A 44 -6.12 -12.25 7.47
CA THR A 44 -6.93 -11.97 8.67
C THR A 44 -7.38 -13.23 9.37
N ASP A 45 -7.74 -14.29 8.63
CA ASP A 45 -8.07 -15.61 9.19
C ASP A 45 -6.86 -16.25 9.92
N MET A 46 -5.62 -15.89 9.52
CA MET A 46 -4.39 -16.27 10.22
C MET A 46 -4.10 -15.39 11.46
N GLY A 47 -4.92 -14.38 11.75
CA GLY A 47 -4.78 -13.50 12.90
C GLY A 47 -3.91 -12.25 12.65
N VAL A 48 -3.58 -11.94 11.39
CA VAL A 48 -2.82 -10.73 11.03
C VAL A 48 -3.72 -9.50 11.14
N GLN A 49 -3.26 -8.48 11.84
CA GLN A 49 -3.87 -7.15 11.88
C GLN A 49 -3.42 -6.36 10.66
N MET A 50 -4.35 -6.00 9.77
CA MET A 50 -4.01 -5.44 8.46
C MET A 50 -4.55 -4.02 8.27
N GLY A 51 -3.63 -3.05 8.13
CA GLY A 51 -3.87 -1.74 7.54
C GLY A 51 -3.60 -1.79 6.04
N VAL A 52 -4.38 -1.08 5.23
CA VAL A 52 -4.22 -1.05 3.77
C VAL A 52 -4.18 0.40 3.29
N VAL A 53 -3.23 0.75 2.44
CA VAL A 53 -3.16 2.00 1.69
C VAL A 53 -3.19 1.70 0.20
N ILE A 54 -4.03 2.41 -0.55
CA ILE A 54 -4.21 2.17 -1.99
C ILE A 54 -3.93 3.46 -2.73
N GLY A 55 -3.07 3.39 -3.76
CA GLY A 55 -2.81 4.53 -4.65
C GLY A 55 -4.00 4.85 -5.55
N GLY A 56 -4.04 6.08 -6.10
CA GLY A 56 -5.10 6.57 -7.00
C GLY A 56 -4.78 6.48 -8.50
N GLY A 57 -3.66 5.88 -8.88
CA GLY A 57 -3.09 5.97 -10.22
C GLY A 57 -3.90 5.31 -11.35
N ASN A 58 -4.91 4.50 -11.01
CA ASN A 58 -5.88 3.95 -11.98
C ASN A 58 -6.97 4.95 -12.39
N PHE A 59 -7.12 6.07 -11.69
CA PHE A 59 -8.06 7.14 -12.03
C PHE A 59 -7.36 8.46 -12.32
N TRP A 60 -6.35 8.82 -11.51
CA TRP A 60 -5.71 10.12 -11.61
C TRP A 60 -4.24 10.09 -11.17
N ARG A 61 -3.37 10.68 -12.02
CA ARG A 61 -1.96 10.93 -11.71
C ARG A 61 -1.72 12.43 -11.75
N GLY A 62 -1.75 13.09 -10.57
CA GLY A 62 -1.76 14.54 -10.41
C GLY A 62 -0.75 15.28 -11.29
N VAL A 63 0.53 14.91 -11.18
CA VAL A 63 1.60 15.57 -11.94
C VAL A 63 1.50 15.30 -13.45
N LYS A 64 1.21 14.07 -13.87
CA LYS A 64 1.20 13.71 -15.31
C LYS A 64 -0.07 14.15 -16.03
N ASN A 65 -1.24 14.04 -15.39
CA ASN A 65 -2.51 14.33 -16.05
C ASN A 65 -2.92 15.80 -15.98
N GLY A 66 -2.34 16.57 -15.03
CA GLY A 66 -2.69 17.96 -14.79
C GLY A 66 -1.65 18.97 -15.28
N GLU A 67 -0.54 18.51 -15.85
CA GLU A 67 0.57 19.40 -16.23
C GLU A 67 0.14 20.49 -17.24
N GLY A 68 0.33 21.75 -16.84
CA GLY A 68 -0.05 22.93 -17.64
C GLY A 68 -1.54 23.30 -17.63
N TYR A 69 -2.43 22.48 -17.06
CA TYR A 69 -3.88 22.73 -17.05
C TYR A 69 -4.48 22.90 -15.65
N ILE A 70 -3.92 22.22 -14.65
CA ILE A 70 -4.45 22.20 -13.28
C ILE A 70 -3.33 22.54 -12.32
N GLU A 71 -3.63 23.41 -11.37
CA GLU A 71 -2.71 23.77 -10.30
C GLU A 71 -2.37 22.53 -9.45
N ARG A 72 -1.09 22.39 -9.04
CA ARG A 72 -0.54 21.21 -8.40
C ARG A 72 -1.33 20.74 -7.19
N THR A 73 -1.70 21.63 -6.28
CA THR A 73 -2.44 21.27 -5.06
C THR A 73 -3.82 20.71 -5.38
N ARG A 74 -4.51 21.26 -6.39
CA ARG A 74 -5.79 20.72 -6.85
C ARG A 74 -5.65 19.35 -7.50
N ALA A 75 -4.61 19.18 -8.32
CA ALA A 75 -4.30 17.89 -8.94
C ALA A 75 -4.01 16.80 -7.89
N ASP A 76 -3.29 17.16 -6.81
CA ASP A 76 -3.01 16.26 -5.71
C ASP A 76 -4.29 15.93 -4.90
N HIS A 77 -5.19 16.90 -4.65
CA HIS A 77 -6.49 16.63 -4.06
C HIS A 77 -7.35 15.68 -4.91
N MET A 78 -7.35 15.83 -6.24
CA MET A 78 -8.02 14.87 -7.14
C MET A 78 -7.43 13.47 -7.00
N GLY A 79 -6.10 13.35 -6.88
CA GLY A 79 -5.43 12.08 -6.58
C GLY A 79 -5.85 11.48 -5.23
N MET A 80 -6.01 12.31 -4.19
CA MET A 80 -6.51 11.86 -2.89
C MET A 80 -7.94 11.33 -3.00
N LEU A 81 -8.83 12.00 -3.73
CA LEU A 81 -10.19 11.53 -3.99
C LEU A 81 -10.20 10.20 -4.77
N ALA A 82 -9.31 10.05 -5.75
CA ALA A 82 -9.13 8.79 -6.47
C ALA A 82 -8.75 7.64 -5.53
N THR A 83 -7.90 7.88 -4.51
CA THR A 83 -7.60 6.85 -3.50
C THR A 83 -8.83 6.46 -2.69
N VAL A 84 -9.72 7.42 -2.38
CA VAL A 84 -10.96 7.14 -1.64
C VAL A 84 -11.89 6.24 -2.45
N MET A 85 -12.03 6.47 -3.76
CA MET A 85 -12.80 5.59 -4.65
C MET A 85 -12.27 4.16 -4.58
N ASN A 86 -10.94 3.98 -4.63
CA ASN A 86 -10.32 2.66 -4.49
C ASN A 86 -10.58 2.02 -3.12
N CYS A 87 -10.51 2.81 -2.05
CA CYS A 87 -10.81 2.32 -0.70
C CYS A 87 -12.24 1.80 -0.58
N LEU A 88 -13.22 2.51 -1.13
CA LEU A 88 -14.63 2.12 -1.08
C LEU A 88 -14.87 0.83 -1.87
N ALA A 89 -14.32 0.71 -3.09
CA ALA A 89 -14.47 -0.48 -3.91
C ALA A 89 -13.85 -1.72 -3.24
N VAL A 90 -12.64 -1.60 -2.69
CA VAL A 90 -11.98 -2.71 -1.99
C VAL A 90 -12.71 -3.05 -0.68
N ALA A 91 -13.23 -2.06 0.04
CA ALA A 91 -14.00 -2.29 1.26
C ALA A 91 -15.27 -3.08 0.98
N ASP A 92 -16.05 -2.70 -0.04
CA ASP A 92 -17.27 -3.38 -0.43
C ASP A 92 -17.01 -4.85 -0.80
N VAL A 93 -16.00 -5.12 -1.65
CA VAL A 93 -15.63 -6.49 -2.01
C VAL A 93 -15.15 -7.30 -0.80
N CYS A 94 -14.42 -6.67 0.12
CA CYS A 94 -14.03 -7.32 1.38
C CYS A 94 -15.25 -7.69 2.23
N GLU A 95 -16.20 -6.77 2.40
CA GLU A 95 -17.44 -7.00 3.17
C GLU A 95 -18.29 -8.12 2.55
N GLN A 96 -18.44 -8.15 1.22
CA GLN A 96 -19.09 -9.26 0.51
C GLN A 96 -18.44 -10.63 0.79
N LYS A 97 -17.13 -10.65 1.07
CA LYS A 97 -16.38 -11.86 1.45
C LYS A 97 -16.39 -12.14 2.97
N GLY A 98 -17.15 -11.38 3.74
CA GLY A 98 -17.27 -11.53 5.18
C GLY A 98 -16.08 -11.01 5.98
N ILE A 99 -15.26 -10.12 5.41
CA ILE A 99 -14.16 -9.46 6.11
C ILE A 99 -14.69 -8.18 6.77
N PRO A 100 -14.62 -8.03 8.10
CA PRO A 100 -15.00 -6.79 8.73
C PRO A 100 -14.00 -5.68 8.39
N VAL A 101 -14.46 -4.61 7.70
CA VAL A 101 -13.62 -3.52 7.21
C VAL A 101 -14.05 -2.18 7.79
N ARG A 102 -13.12 -1.24 7.88
CA ARG A 102 -13.38 0.19 8.10
C ARG A 102 -12.54 1.03 7.16
N VAL A 103 -13.17 1.95 6.45
CA VAL A 103 -12.48 2.98 5.66
C VAL A 103 -12.30 4.21 6.55
N GLN A 104 -11.07 4.70 6.65
CA GLN A 104 -10.74 5.94 7.32
C GLN A 104 -10.03 6.89 6.37
N THR A 105 -10.45 8.17 6.33
CA THR A 105 -9.90 9.15 5.40
C THR A 105 -9.20 10.29 6.11
N ALA A 106 -8.04 10.70 5.58
CA ALA A 106 -7.26 11.83 6.10
C ALA A 106 -7.96 13.18 5.88
N ILE A 107 -8.78 13.29 4.83
CA ILE A 107 -9.69 14.42 4.60
C ILE A 107 -11.06 14.01 5.13
N GLU A 108 -11.71 14.84 5.96
CA GLU A 108 -13.03 14.53 6.52
C GLU A 108 -14.10 14.40 5.44
N MET A 109 -14.71 13.22 5.39
CA MET A 109 -15.81 12.87 4.47
C MET A 109 -16.86 12.02 5.23
N ARG A 110 -17.38 12.55 6.34
CA ARG A 110 -18.18 11.79 7.32
C ARG A 110 -19.39 11.06 6.74
N ALA A 111 -19.93 11.54 5.62
CA ALA A 111 -21.02 10.87 4.92
C ALA A 111 -20.58 9.60 4.15
N ILE A 112 -19.27 9.39 3.96
CA ILE A 112 -18.69 8.34 3.12
C ILE A 112 -17.79 7.40 3.92
N ALA A 113 -16.95 7.95 4.82
CA ALA A 113 -15.95 7.21 5.57
C ALA A 113 -15.70 7.84 6.95
N GLU A 114 -15.13 7.06 7.87
CA GLU A 114 -14.71 7.57 9.17
C GLU A 114 -13.54 8.57 9.01
N PRO A 115 -13.53 9.70 9.74
CA PRO A 115 -12.32 10.51 9.86
C PRO A 115 -11.18 9.68 10.47
N TYR A 116 -9.98 9.80 9.89
CA TYR A 116 -8.82 9.12 10.43
C TYR A 116 -8.49 9.63 11.84
N ILE A 117 -8.50 8.73 12.80
CA ILE A 117 -8.04 8.95 14.16
C ILE A 117 -7.21 7.73 14.56
N ARG A 118 -5.91 7.96 14.86
CA ARG A 118 -4.94 6.90 15.19
C ARG A 118 -5.47 5.86 16.19
N SER A 119 -6.00 6.31 17.32
CA SER A 119 -6.51 5.41 18.37
C SER A 119 -7.70 4.56 17.91
N ARG A 120 -8.55 5.09 17.03
CA ARG A 120 -9.66 4.33 16.41
C ARG A 120 -9.12 3.29 15.42
N ALA A 121 -8.15 3.64 14.60
CA ALA A 121 -7.50 2.70 13.67
C ALA A 121 -6.91 1.50 14.43
N ILE A 122 -6.12 1.75 15.47
CA ILE A 122 -5.54 0.72 16.33
C ILE A 122 -6.63 -0.17 16.94
N ARG A 123 -7.68 0.42 17.52
CA ARG A 123 -8.80 -0.32 18.10
C ARG A 123 -9.55 -1.19 17.07
N HIS A 124 -9.66 -0.74 15.82
CA HIS A 124 -10.25 -1.55 14.77
C HIS A 124 -9.37 -2.76 14.45
N LEU A 125 -8.05 -2.54 14.28
CA LEU A 125 -7.08 -3.60 14.02
C LEU A 125 -7.05 -4.64 15.14
N GLU A 126 -7.07 -4.21 16.39
CA GLU A 126 -7.14 -5.09 17.57
C GLU A 126 -8.43 -5.92 17.65
N LYS A 127 -9.52 -5.43 17.06
CA LYS A 127 -10.79 -6.17 16.92
C LYS A 127 -10.84 -7.08 15.68
N GLY A 128 -9.71 -7.29 14.99
CA GLY A 128 -9.63 -8.11 13.79
C GLY A 128 -10.29 -7.49 12.55
N ARG A 129 -10.50 -6.17 12.54
CA ARG A 129 -11.01 -5.45 11.36
C ARG A 129 -9.87 -5.01 10.49
N VAL A 130 -10.03 -5.10 9.19
CA VAL A 130 -9.14 -4.45 8.22
C VAL A 130 -9.43 -2.94 8.22
N VAL A 131 -8.39 -2.12 8.26
CA VAL A 131 -8.54 -0.66 8.15
C VAL A 131 -7.94 -0.21 6.83
N ILE A 132 -8.75 0.40 5.97
CA ILE A 132 -8.31 0.93 4.69
C ILE A 132 -8.20 2.45 4.81
N PHE A 133 -7.00 2.99 4.54
CA PHE A 133 -6.69 4.40 4.68
C PHE A 133 -6.79 5.12 3.34
N GLY A 134 -7.73 6.05 3.22
CA GLY A 134 -7.95 6.87 2.03
C GLY A 134 -7.46 8.32 2.20
N ALA A 135 -7.43 9.06 1.10
CA ALA A 135 -6.97 10.44 0.99
C ALA A 135 -5.49 10.67 1.35
N GLY A 136 -4.65 9.63 1.24
CA GLY A 136 -3.21 9.77 1.43
C GLY A 136 -2.81 10.30 2.81
N THR A 137 -1.95 11.31 2.84
CA THR A 137 -1.58 12.05 4.07
C THR A 137 -2.63 13.11 4.45
N GLY A 138 -3.54 13.46 3.55
CA GLY A 138 -4.43 14.61 3.66
C GLY A 138 -3.78 15.93 3.21
N ASN A 139 -2.52 15.89 2.81
CA ASN A 139 -1.76 17.07 2.38
C ASN A 139 -1.23 16.90 0.95
N PRO A 140 -1.30 17.95 0.11
CA PRO A 140 -0.65 17.97 -1.19
C PRO A 140 0.87 17.73 -1.09
N TYR A 141 1.49 17.44 -2.23
CA TYR A 141 2.93 17.19 -2.40
C TYR A 141 3.46 15.87 -1.86
N PHE A 142 2.67 15.09 -1.13
CA PHE A 142 3.06 13.77 -0.62
C PHE A 142 2.50 12.65 -1.48
N SER A 143 3.30 11.62 -1.69
CA SER A 143 2.89 10.41 -2.39
C SER A 143 2.07 9.47 -1.50
N THR A 144 1.48 8.44 -2.11
CA THR A 144 0.87 7.33 -1.35
C THR A 144 1.90 6.41 -0.71
N ASP A 145 3.16 6.41 -1.16
CA ASP A 145 4.25 5.71 -0.48
C ASP A 145 4.55 6.39 0.86
N THR A 146 4.68 7.73 0.86
CA THR A 146 4.81 8.52 2.10
C THR A 146 3.61 8.31 3.03
N ALA A 147 2.39 8.30 2.49
CA ALA A 147 1.19 8.03 3.29
C ALA A 147 1.22 6.64 3.93
N ALA A 148 1.69 5.61 3.20
CA ALA A 148 1.80 4.26 3.72
C ALA A 148 2.78 4.19 4.90
N VAL A 149 3.93 4.81 4.79
CA VAL A 149 4.92 4.85 5.87
C VAL A 149 4.39 5.60 7.09
N LEU A 150 3.76 6.77 6.87
CA LEU A 150 3.15 7.54 7.96
C LEU A 150 2.10 6.71 8.70
N ARG A 151 1.19 6.05 8.00
CA ARG A 151 0.17 5.18 8.61
C ARG A 151 0.80 3.97 9.31
N ALA A 152 1.85 3.37 8.74
CA ALA A 152 2.57 2.26 9.37
C ALA A 152 3.18 2.67 10.72
N ALA A 153 3.86 3.82 10.77
CA ALA A 153 4.41 4.37 12.00
C ALA A 153 3.30 4.64 13.04
N GLU A 154 2.23 5.33 12.63
CA GLU A 154 1.12 5.71 13.51
C GLU A 154 0.39 4.51 14.12
N ILE A 155 0.19 3.43 13.36
CA ILE A 155 -0.49 2.22 13.86
C ILE A 155 0.45 1.22 14.50
N ASN A 156 1.74 1.51 14.63
CA ASN A 156 2.79 0.60 15.10
C ASN A 156 2.80 -0.72 14.27
N ALA A 157 2.88 -0.61 12.96
CA ALA A 157 3.03 -1.76 12.09
C ALA A 157 4.44 -2.36 12.20
N ASP A 158 4.52 -3.69 12.21
CA ASP A 158 5.80 -4.41 12.28
C ASP A 158 6.56 -4.34 10.95
N VAL A 159 5.85 -4.14 9.84
CA VAL A 159 6.40 -4.16 8.48
C VAL A 159 5.45 -3.47 7.49
N ILE A 160 6.01 -2.88 6.44
CA ILE A 160 5.27 -2.44 5.26
C ILE A 160 5.41 -3.50 4.15
N LEU A 161 4.28 -3.98 3.67
CA LEU A 161 4.17 -4.87 2.52
C LEU A 161 3.91 -4.03 1.27
N LEU A 162 4.96 -3.80 0.47
CA LEU A 162 4.93 -2.92 -0.69
C LEU A 162 4.68 -3.72 -1.96
N ALA A 163 3.42 -3.77 -2.38
CA ALA A 163 3.00 -4.47 -3.60
C ALA A 163 3.15 -3.55 -4.83
N LYS A 164 4.05 -3.90 -5.73
CA LYS A 164 4.36 -3.17 -6.97
C LYS A 164 4.25 -4.08 -8.21
N ASN A 165 4.57 -3.52 -9.38
CA ASN A 165 4.63 -4.29 -10.63
C ASN A 165 5.95 -5.06 -10.76
N VAL A 166 7.01 -4.64 -10.05
CA VAL A 166 8.31 -5.32 -9.99
C VAL A 166 8.36 -6.26 -8.78
N ASP A 167 9.15 -7.31 -8.89
CA ASP A 167 9.23 -8.39 -7.90
C ASP A 167 10.35 -8.21 -6.87
N GLY A 168 11.05 -7.07 -6.89
CA GLY A 168 12.14 -6.78 -5.97
C GLY A 168 12.77 -5.42 -6.23
N VAL A 169 13.82 -5.11 -5.46
CA VAL A 169 14.69 -3.96 -5.67
C VAL A 169 15.83 -4.36 -6.58
N TYR A 170 16.12 -3.53 -7.56
CA TYR A 170 17.18 -3.75 -8.55
C TYR A 170 18.15 -2.57 -8.55
N SER A 171 19.40 -2.85 -8.98
CA SER A 171 20.45 -1.83 -9.14
C SER A 171 20.14 -0.78 -10.22
N ALA A 172 19.23 -1.12 -11.16
CA ALA A 172 18.70 -0.25 -12.20
C ALA A 172 17.31 -0.75 -12.61
N ASP A 173 16.62 -0.03 -13.50
CA ASP A 173 15.32 -0.48 -14.05
C ASP A 173 15.51 -1.76 -14.90
N PRO A 174 15.05 -2.94 -14.46
CA PRO A 174 15.29 -4.20 -15.17
C PRO A 174 14.61 -4.29 -16.54
N VAL A 175 13.65 -3.40 -16.83
CA VAL A 175 13.01 -3.31 -18.15
C VAL A 175 13.92 -2.58 -19.15
N LYS A 176 14.71 -1.62 -18.66
CA LYS A 176 15.60 -0.79 -19.49
C LYS A 176 17.03 -1.33 -19.52
N ASP A 177 17.47 -1.95 -18.43
CA ASP A 177 18.80 -2.49 -18.26
C ASP A 177 18.74 -3.99 -17.94
N PRO A 178 19.00 -4.86 -18.92
CA PRO A 178 19.02 -6.31 -18.70
C PRO A 178 20.14 -6.78 -17.77
N THR A 179 21.13 -5.92 -17.45
CA THR A 179 22.22 -6.24 -16.51
C THR A 179 21.89 -5.87 -15.08
N ALA A 180 20.70 -5.30 -14.82
CA ALA A 180 20.26 -4.93 -13.49
C ALA A 180 20.24 -6.13 -12.54
N VAL A 181 20.92 -6.00 -11.43
CA VAL A 181 21.03 -7.05 -10.40
C VAL A 181 19.93 -6.83 -9.34
N LYS A 182 19.21 -7.90 -9.02
CA LYS A 182 18.21 -7.90 -7.96
C LYS A 182 18.91 -8.04 -6.60
N TYR A 183 18.54 -7.20 -5.64
CA TYR A 183 19.01 -7.29 -4.26
C TYR A 183 18.13 -8.26 -3.47
N ASP A 184 18.75 -9.13 -2.67
CA ASP A 184 18.04 -9.98 -1.69
C ASP A 184 17.71 -9.19 -0.42
N ALA A 185 18.58 -8.24 -0.04
CA ALA A 185 18.36 -7.26 1.01
C ALA A 185 19.20 -6.03 0.70
N ILE A 186 18.74 -4.86 1.13
CA ILE A 186 19.43 -3.59 0.92
C ILE A 186 19.09 -2.64 2.08
N THR A 187 20.03 -1.77 2.47
CA THR A 187 19.78 -0.77 3.51
C THR A 187 19.09 0.47 2.93
N TYR A 188 18.42 1.24 3.79
CA TYR A 188 17.84 2.53 3.37
C TYR A 188 18.91 3.53 2.94
N ASP A 189 20.08 3.52 3.60
CA ASP A 189 21.23 4.34 3.23
C ASP A 189 21.68 4.04 1.80
N ASP A 190 21.78 2.75 1.44
CA ASP A 190 22.16 2.34 0.10
C ASP A 190 21.08 2.70 -0.94
N VAL A 191 19.79 2.55 -0.60
CA VAL A 191 18.68 2.97 -1.46
C VAL A 191 18.76 4.47 -1.77
N LEU A 192 19.03 5.30 -0.76
CA LEU A 192 19.17 6.76 -0.91
C LEU A 192 20.44 7.13 -1.67
N ALA A 193 21.58 6.53 -1.31
CA ALA A 193 22.88 6.82 -1.94
C ALA A 193 22.92 6.43 -3.43
N GLN A 194 22.26 5.33 -3.79
CA GLN A 194 22.17 4.84 -5.17
C GLN A 194 20.95 5.39 -5.94
N HIS A 195 20.13 6.25 -5.32
CA HIS A 195 18.90 6.81 -5.91
C HIS A 195 17.96 5.74 -6.49
N LEU A 196 17.83 4.60 -5.82
CA LEU A 196 17.00 3.50 -6.31
C LEU A 196 15.51 3.83 -6.20
N ALA A 197 14.76 3.55 -7.25
CA ALA A 197 13.33 3.88 -7.38
C ALA A 197 12.41 2.91 -6.62
N VAL A 198 12.69 2.64 -5.34
CA VAL A 198 11.87 1.76 -4.50
C VAL A 198 10.62 2.49 -4.04
N MET A 199 10.81 3.61 -3.38
CA MET A 199 9.80 4.56 -2.91
C MET A 199 10.33 5.97 -3.19
N ASP A 200 9.50 7.00 -2.98
CA ASP A 200 10.05 8.36 -2.99
C ASP A 200 10.98 8.60 -1.78
N SER A 201 11.86 9.60 -1.90
CA SER A 201 12.88 9.87 -0.88
C SER A 201 12.30 10.21 0.50
N THR A 202 11.14 10.89 0.54
CA THR A 202 10.45 11.20 1.78
C THR A 202 9.96 9.92 2.48
N ALA A 203 9.35 9.01 1.73
CA ALA A 203 8.92 7.71 2.26
C ALA A 203 10.12 6.87 2.76
N THR A 204 11.21 6.86 1.99
CA THR A 204 12.44 6.14 2.34
C THR A 204 13.06 6.66 3.63
N SER A 205 13.24 8.00 3.74
CA SER A 205 13.79 8.63 4.95
C SER A 205 12.88 8.40 6.16
N LEU A 206 11.56 8.54 6.00
CA LEU A 206 10.61 8.32 7.10
C LEU A 206 10.62 6.86 7.58
N SER A 207 10.77 5.88 6.67
CA SER A 207 10.91 4.47 7.05
C SER A 207 12.20 4.20 7.80
N MET A 208 13.31 4.78 7.35
CA MET A 208 14.62 4.69 7.98
C MET A 208 14.58 5.25 9.40
N ASP A 209 14.09 6.48 9.57
CA ASP A 209 14.03 7.17 10.87
C ASP A 209 13.17 6.42 11.91
N ASN A 210 12.13 5.71 11.44
CA ASN A 210 11.23 4.95 12.31
C ASN A 210 11.57 3.44 12.36
N HIS A 211 12.65 3.01 11.73
CA HIS A 211 13.12 1.61 11.71
C HIS A 211 12.04 0.62 11.26
N ILE A 212 11.18 1.01 10.30
CA ILE A 212 10.09 0.17 9.79
C ILE A 212 10.61 -0.58 8.56
N PRO A 213 10.74 -1.92 8.60
CA PRO A 213 11.18 -2.68 7.44
C PRO A 213 10.14 -2.66 6.32
N VAL A 214 10.60 -2.72 5.07
CA VAL A 214 9.76 -2.80 3.88
C VAL A 214 10.04 -4.11 3.15
N LEU A 215 8.99 -4.86 2.82
CA LEU A 215 9.06 -6.04 1.96
C LEU A 215 8.41 -5.70 0.61
N LEU A 216 9.22 -5.68 -0.44
CA LEU A 216 8.76 -5.39 -1.80
C LEU A 216 8.52 -6.70 -2.57
N PHE A 217 7.38 -6.78 -3.27
CA PHE A 217 7.04 -7.93 -4.10
C PHE A 217 6.07 -7.55 -5.24
N ALA A 218 6.02 -8.42 -6.27
CA ALA A 218 5.09 -8.25 -7.38
C ALA A 218 3.66 -8.66 -6.97
N LEU A 219 2.68 -7.78 -7.23
CA LEU A 219 1.26 -8.06 -7.01
C LEU A 219 0.65 -8.95 -8.10
N LYS A 220 1.35 -9.20 -9.21
CA LYS A 220 0.88 -10.10 -10.27
C LYS A 220 0.40 -11.45 -9.73
N ASP A 221 1.03 -11.95 -8.67
CA ASP A 221 0.52 -13.05 -7.84
C ASP A 221 0.16 -12.53 -6.44
N PRO A 222 -1.12 -12.27 -6.12
CA PRO A 222 -1.53 -11.79 -4.81
C PRO A 222 -1.10 -12.69 -3.64
N ARG A 223 -0.82 -13.99 -3.90
CA ARG A 223 -0.30 -14.94 -2.87
C ARG A 223 1.07 -14.52 -2.32
N ASN A 224 1.78 -13.64 -3.02
CA ASN A 224 3.03 -13.07 -2.53
C ASN A 224 2.85 -12.27 -1.22
N ILE A 225 1.65 -11.74 -0.94
CA ILE A 225 1.33 -11.13 0.36
C ILE A 225 1.51 -12.16 1.49
N ILE A 226 0.98 -13.37 1.33
CA ILE A 226 1.12 -14.44 2.34
C ILE A 226 2.58 -14.90 2.44
N ARG A 227 3.29 -15.02 1.31
CA ARG A 227 4.71 -15.39 1.30
C ARG A 227 5.56 -14.37 2.05
N ALA A 228 5.27 -13.08 1.89
CA ALA A 228 5.94 -12.01 2.64
C ALA A 228 5.71 -12.12 4.15
N LEU A 229 4.49 -12.49 4.58
CA LEU A 229 4.17 -12.69 5.99
C LEU A 229 4.87 -13.90 6.62
N CYS A 230 5.15 -14.93 5.82
CA CYS A 230 5.76 -16.19 6.24
C CYS A 230 7.29 -16.27 5.97
N LEU A 231 7.96 -15.17 5.61
CA LEU A 231 9.43 -15.09 5.46
C LEU A 231 10.06 -15.73 4.22
N SER A 232 9.42 -15.73 3.10
CA SER A 232 10.08 -16.20 1.87
C SER A 232 10.37 -15.10 0.84
N LEU A 233 10.44 -13.83 1.25
CA LEU A 233 10.66 -12.70 0.33
C LEU A 233 11.64 -11.65 0.91
N ILE A 234 12.11 -10.77 0.04
CA ILE A 234 13.22 -9.81 0.17
C ILE A 234 12.94 -8.72 1.22
N HIS A 235 13.96 -8.39 2.04
CA HIS A 235 13.92 -7.34 3.05
C HIS A 235 14.65 -6.07 2.59
N ILE A 236 14.06 -4.91 2.89
CA ILE A 236 14.75 -3.61 2.92
C ILE A 236 14.80 -3.15 4.37
#